data_df30a66d6e4c388268dba2a54e719792
#
_entry.id   df30a66d6e4c388268dba2a54e719792
#
_cell.length_a   1.000
_cell.length_b   1.000
_cell.length_c   1.000
_cell.angle_alpha   90.00
_cell.angle_beta   90.00
_cell.angle_gamma   90.00
#
_symmetry.space_group_name_H-M   'P 1'
#
loop_
_entity.id
_entity.type
_entity.pdbx_description
1 polymer ?
#
loop_
_entity_poly.entity_id
_entity_poly.type
_entity_poly.pdbx_seq_one_letter_code
_entity_poly.pdbx_strand_id
1 'polypeptide(L)'
;MRYLCSLLLCLSLTACGGYELKNLAKSDVDLVTDEFIAESRRLVRELTVKLYKRNPAELGKTPGMTIEKRLALLQNTAGELNFVELAGRQETDALELVFNPHFDGDRVFALVVGLGGMLRHAYGYNEESFLFDSLKAEPLWASAHNVEVLAWKLRNNRRDTGEPWLITSEYRGVTDNLSFERLFGKLIVLQEMM
;
A
#
# COMPACT_ATOMS: atom_id res chain seq x y z
N MET A 1 23.32 51.67 3.63
CA MET A 1 22.76 50.89 4.75
C MET A 1 21.33 50.40 4.51
N ARG A 2 20.40 51.18 3.95
CA ARG A 2 18.99 50.78 3.73
C ARG A 2 18.83 49.56 2.78
N TYR A 3 19.64 49.46 1.74
CA TYR A 3 19.60 48.32 0.78
C TYR A 3 20.25 47.04 1.30
N LEU A 4 21.19 47.16 2.24
CA LEU A 4 21.82 45.99 2.89
C LEU A 4 20.84 45.24 3.83
N CYS A 5 20.00 46.02 4.54
CA CYS A 5 18.93 45.44 5.40
C CYS A 5 17.84 44.75 4.58
N SER A 6 17.47 45.30 3.41
CA SER A 6 16.50 44.68 2.51
C SER A 6 17.04 43.38 1.89
N LEU A 7 18.33 43.34 1.54
CA LEU A 7 18.97 42.12 1.02
C LEU A 7 19.07 41.03 2.09
N LEU A 8 19.40 41.38 3.32
CA LEU A 8 19.41 40.44 4.47
C LEU A 8 18.03 39.91 4.82
N LEU A 9 16.98 40.73 4.72
CA LEU A 9 15.61 40.31 4.94
C LEU A 9 15.14 39.31 3.87
N CYS A 10 15.50 39.54 2.58
CA CYS A 10 15.20 38.59 1.51
C CYS A 10 15.96 37.26 1.65
N LEU A 11 17.18 37.24 2.15
CA LEU A 11 17.99 36.04 2.37
C LEU A 11 17.47 35.21 3.58
N SER A 12 16.87 35.85 4.58
CA SER A 12 16.30 35.13 5.71
C SER A 12 15.00 34.40 5.40
N LEU A 13 14.29 34.77 4.32
CA LEU A 13 13.07 34.10 3.86
C LEU A 13 13.34 32.80 3.10
N THR A 14 14.58 32.55 2.66
CA THR A 14 14.95 31.30 1.98
C THR A 14 15.48 30.23 2.93
N ALA A 15 15.60 30.51 4.22
CA ALA A 15 16.19 29.59 5.21
C ALA A 15 15.19 28.62 5.86
N CYS A 16 13.87 28.72 5.57
CA CYS A 16 12.90 27.71 5.97
C CYS A 16 12.82 26.62 4.89
N GLY A 17 13.70 25.62 5.03
CA GLY A 17 13.69 24.46 4.16
C GLY A 17 12.36 23.70 4.27
N GLY A 18 11.76 23.40 3.11
CA GLY A 18 10.77 22.36 2.98
C GLY A 18 9.30 22.76 3.07
N TYR A 19 8.94 24.02 3.25
CA TYR A 19 7.54 24.43 3.18
C TYR A 19 7.10 24.60 1.71
N GLU A 20 6.44 23.59 1.17
CA GLU A 20 5.84 23.71 -0.16
C GLU A 20 4.62 24.65 -0.09
N LEU A 21 4.50 25.62 -1.01
CA LEU A 21 3.39 26.57 -1.06
C LEU A 21 2.01 25.91 -1.09
N LYS A 22 1.93 24.68 -1.64
CA LYS A 22 0.71 23.87 -1.64
C LYS A 22 0.21 23.52 -0.22
N ASN A 23 1.11 23.45 0.76
CA ASN A 23 0.75 23.11 2.15
C ASN A 23 0.05 24.28 2.88
N LEU A 24 0.10 25.51 2.34
CA LEU A 24 -0.66 26.65 2.87
C LEU A 24 -2.18 26.49 2.67
N ALA A 25 -2.60 25.61 1.76
CA ALA A 25 -4.00 25.30 1.48
C ALA A 25 -4.48 24.01 2.18
N LYS A 26 -3.68 23.46 3.10
CA LYS A 26 -3.98 22.24 3.84
C LYS A 26 -4.22 22.54 5.33
N SER A 27 -5.13 21.80 5.93
CA SER A 27 -5.29 21.76 7.38
C SER A 27 -4.26 20.80 8.00
N ASP A 28 -4.11 20.83 9.33
CA ASP A 28 -3.26 19.88 10.05
C ASP A 28 -3.74 18.43 9.81
N VAL A 29 -5.04 18.22 9.68
CA VAL A 29 -5.63 16.91 9.36
C VAL A 29 -5.22 16.44 7.98
N ASP A 30 -5.21 17.33 6.98
CA ASP A 30 -4.78 16.98 5.61
C ASP A 30 -3.31 16.57 5.59
N LEU A 31 -2.45 17.28 6.32
CA LEU A 31 -1.02 16.95 6.41
C LEU A 31 -0.80 15.59 7.07
N VAL A 32 -1.54 15.30 8.14
CA VAL A 32 -1.50 13.98 8.80
C VAL A 32 -2.01 12.89 7.84
N THR A 33 -3.09 13.14 7.13
CA THR A 33 -3.65 12.22 6.14
C THR A 33 -2.64 11.88 5.05
N ASP A 34 -1.92 12.87 4.53
CA ASP A 34 -0.88 12.66 3.51
C ASP A 34 0.23 11.73 4.02
N GLU A 35 0.66 11.90 5.27
CA GLU A 35 1.66 11.01 5.87
C GLU A 35 1.13 9.58 6.01
N PHE A 36 -0.14 9.38 6.36
CA PHE A 36 -0.76 8.06 6.43
C PHE A 36 -0.89 7.41 5.05
N ILE A 37 -1.27 8.17 4.01
CA ILE A 37 -1.28 7.71 2.62
C ILE A 37 0.13 7.29 2.18
N ALA A 38 1.13 8.13 2.42
CA ALA A 38 2.52 7.87 2.06
C ALA A 38 3.07 6.62 2.76
N GLU A 39 2.83 6.49 4.07
CA GLU A 39 3.26 5.32 4.85
C GLU A 39 2.54 4.04 4.42
N SER A 40 1.23 4.09 4.14
CA SER A 40 0.48 2.95 3.61
C SER A 40 1.07 2.47 2.27
N ARG A 41 1.38 3.38 1.36
CA ARG A 41 2.05 3.07 0.08
C ARG A 41 3.44 2.46 0.29
N ARG A 42 4.21 3.01 1.23
CA ARG A 42 5.54 2.49 1.59
C ARG A 42 5.45 1.05 2.11
N LEU A 43 4.49 0.76 2.99
CA LEU A 43 4.27 -0.57 3.54
C LEU A 43 3.82 -1.58 2.47
N VAL A 44 2.91 -1.19 1.58
CA VAL A 44 2.49 -2.03 0.44
C VAL A 44 3.68 -2.33 -0.48
N ARG A 45 4.54 -1.34 -0.76
CA ARG A 45 5.77 -1.53 -1.53
C ARG A 45 6.71 -2.53 -0.84
N GLU A 46 6.94 -2.38 0.46
CA GLU A 46 7.79 -3.30 1.23
C GLU A 46 7.21 -4.72 1.21
N LEU A 47 5.91 -4.85 1.42
CA LEU A 47 5.19 -6.12 1.37
C LEU A 47 5.32 -6.77 -0.01
N THR A 48 5.17 -6.00 -1.10
CA THR A 48 5.31 -6.47 -2.49
C THR A 48 6.69 -7.09 -2.73
N VAL A 49 7.75 -6.37 -2.36
CA VAL A 49 9.13 -6.88 -2.51
C VAL A 49 9.33 -8.17 -1.72
N LYS A 50 8.85 -8.22 -0.49
CA LYS A 50 8.98 -9.41 0.37
C LYS A 50 8.21 -10.61 -0.18
N LEU A 51 6.97 -10.38 -0.65
CA LEU A 51 6.14 -11.44 -1.24
C LEU A 51 6.81 -12.05 -2.47
N TYR A 52 7.31 -11.23 -3.41
CA TYR A 52 8.00 -11.77 -4.59
C TYR A 52 9.30 -12.48 -4.26
N LYS A 53 10.08 -11.99 -3.29
CA LYS A 53 11.29 -12.70 -2.84
C LYS A 53 11.00 -14.06 -2.23
N ARG A 54 9.84 -14.23 -1.61
CA ARG A 54 9.40 -15.52 -1.03
C ARG A 54 8.67 -16.41 -2.03
N ASN A 55 8.05 -15.81 -3.06
CA ASN A 55 7.25 -16.49 -4.07
C ASN A 55 7.75 -16.16 -5.49
N PRO A 56 9.00 -16.47 -5.84
CA PRO A 56 9.57 -16.07 -7.14
C PRO A 56 8.86 -16.71 -8.34
N ALA A 57 8.24 -17.87 -8.16
CA ALA A 57 7.45 -18.53 -9.18
C ALA A 57 6.24 -17.71 -9.64
N GLU A 58 5.66 -16.88 -8.76
CA GLU A 58 4.53 -16.02 -9.12
C GLU A 58 4.95 -14.93 -10.13
N LEU A 59 6.11 -14.33 -9.94
CA LEU A 59 6.66 -13.34 -10.88
C LEU A 59 6.97 -13.96 -12.26
N GLY A 60 7.40 -15.22 -12.26
CA GLY A 60 7.73 -15.96 -13.48
C GLY A 60 6.54 -16.27 -14.39
N LYS A 61 5.30 -16.14 -13.90
CA LYS A 61 4.07 -16.34 -14.68
C LYS A 61 3.87 -15.26 -15.75
N THR A 62 4.48 -14.08 -15.59
CA THR A 62 4.43 -13.01 -16.59
C THR A 62 5.83 -12.86 -17.23
N PRO A 63 6.02 -13.25 -18.50
CA PRO A 63 7.32 -13.21 -19.17
C PRO A 63 7.96 -11.82 -19.13
N GLY A 64 9.24 -11.74 -18.77
CA GLY A 64 10.01 -10.50 -18.70
C GLY A 64 9.59 -9.52 -17.59
N MET A 65 8.72 -9.96 -16.67
CA MET A 65 8.34 -9.16 -15.50
C MET A 65 9.44 -9.19 -14.44
N THR A 66 9.65 -8.06 -13.76
CA THR A 66 10.55 -7.93 -12.61
C THR A 66 9.83 -7.25 -11.45
N ILE A 67 10.41 -7.36 -10.25
CA ILE A 67 9.83 -6.70 -9.06
C ILE A 67 9.74 -5.19 -9.29
N GLU A 68 10.77 -4.59 -9.89
CA GLU A 68 10.83 -3.15 -10.19
C GLU A 68 9.72 -2.74 -11.15
N LYS A 69 9.46 -3.54 -12.20
CA LYS A 69 8.36 -3.30 -13.14
C LYS A 69 7.00 -3.40 -12.45
N ARG A 70 6.79 -4.39 -11.57
CA ARG A 70 5.54 -4.52 -10.78
C ARG A 70 5.34 -3.31 -9.87
N LEU A 71 6.40 -2.88 -9.18
CA LEU A 71 6.36 -1.68 -8.35
C LEU A 71 6.05 -0.43 -9.17
N ALA A 72 6.68 -0.28 -10.34
CA ALA A 72 6.41 0.85 -11.23
C ALA A 72 4.96 0.86 -11.74
N LEU A 73 4.39 -0.30 -12.09
CA LEU A 73 2.97 -0.40 -12.47
C LEU A 73 2.06 0.10 -11.36
N LEU A 74 2.29 -0.34 -10.11
CA LEU A 74 1.49 0.08 -8.96
C LEU A 74 1.63 1.58 -8.65
N GLN A 75 2.84 2.13 -8.80
CA GLN A 75 3.13 3.54 -8.50
C GLN A 75 2.61 4.50 -9.57
N ASN A 76 2.75 4.12 -10.85
CA ASN A 76 2.41 5.00 -11.98
C ASN A 76 0.92 4.93 -12.36
N THR A 77 0.16 4.02 -11.78
CA THR A 77 -1.29 3.96 -11.98
C THR A 77 -1.97 4.86 -10.97
N ALA A 78 -2.57 5.95 -11.42
CA ALA A 78 -3.38 6.83 -10.58
C ALA A 78 -4.78 6.25 -10.36
N GLY A 79 -5.41 6.61 -9.25
CA GLY A 79 -6.78 6.19 -8.93
C GLY A 79 -6.92 4.69 -8.70
N GLU A 80 -7.88 4.08 -9.35
CA GLU A 80 -8.19 2.65 -9.25
C GLU A 80 -7.12 1.77 -9.87
N LEU A 81 -6.78 0.67 -9.20
CA LEU A 81 -5.82 -0.32 -9.70
C LEU A 81 -6.55 -1.36 -10.55
N ASN A 82 -6.71 -1.08 -11.84
CA ASN A 82 -7.39 -1.95 -12.79
C ASN A 82 -6.39 -2.53 -13.80
N PHE A 83 -6.24 -3.86 -13.84
CA PHE A 83 -5.30 -4.53 -14.72
C PHE A 83 -5.95 -5.70 -15.47
N VAL A 84 -5.67 -5.80 -16.77
CA VAL A 84 -6.17 -6.87 -17.64
C VAL A 84 -5.71 -8.25 -17.14
N GLU A 85 -4.51 -8.35 -16.58
CA GLU A 85 -3.96 -9.59 -16.01
C GLU A 85 -4.83 -10.19 -14.89
N LEU A 86 -5.66 -9.36 -14.23
CA LEU A 86 -6.59 -9.76 -13.19
C LEU A 86 -8.05 -9.74 -13.67
N ALA A 87 -8.28 -9.73 -14.99
CA ALA A 87 -9.59 -9.62 -15.60
C ALA A 87 -10.40 -8.40 -15.11
N GLY A 88 -9.72 -7.29 -14.82
CA GLY A 88 -10.34 -6.07 -14.30
C GLY A 88 -10.79 -6.14 -12.84
N ARG A 89 -10.48 -7.23 -12.11
CA ARG A 89 -10.83 -7.34 -10.69
C ARG A 89 -9.98 -6.40 -9.86
N GLN A 90 -10.62 -5.79 -8.88
CA GLN A 90 -10.06 -4.76 -8.01
C GLN A 90 -10.33 -5.09 -6.55
N GLU A 91 -9.65 -4.45 -5.64
CA GLU A 91 -9.91 -4.50 -4.20
C GLU A 91 -10.13 -5.93 -3.68
N THR A 92 -11.23 -6.18 -2.95
CA THR A 92 -11.56 -7.50 -2.40
C THR A 92 -11.71 -8.58 -3.47
N ASP A 93 -12.22 -8.24 -4.66
CA ASP A 93 -12.36 -9.19 -5.76
C ASP A 93 -11.00 -9.66 -6.30
N ALA A 94 -10.00 -8.77 -6.32
CA ALA A 94 -8.64 -9.15 -6.65
C ALA A 94 -8.02 -10.02 -5.55
N LEU A 95 -8.31 -9.74 -4.26
CA LEU A 95 -7.85 -10.58 -3.15
C LEU A 95 -8.41 -12.00 -3.20
N GLU A 96 -9.64 -12.17 -3.70
CA GLU A 96 -10.24 -13.52 -3.87
C GLU A 96 -9.46 -14.37 -4.87
N LEU A 97 -8.84 -13.78 -5.90
CA LEU A 97 -8.02 -14.50 -6.86
C LEU A 97 -6.83 -15.22 -6.19
N VAL A 98 -6.31 -14.68 -5.09
CA VAL A 98 -5.20 -15.29 -4.34
C VAL A 98 -5.52 -16.72 -3.92
N PHE A 99 -6.78 -16.95 -3.52
CA PHE A 99 -7.27 -18.20 -2.94
C PHE A 99 -8.10 -19.03 -3.94
N ASN A 100 -8.21 -18.58 -5.19
CA ASN A 100 -8.97 -19.29 -6.22
C ASN A 100 -8.10 -20.41 -6.84
N PRO A 101 -8.50 -21.70 -6.77
CA PRO A 101 -7.74 -22.81 -7.36
C PRO A 101 -7.64 -22.71 -8.89
N HIS A 102 -8.59 -22.07 -9.55
CA HIS A 102 -8.64 -21.92 -11.01
C HIS A 102 -7.91 -20.68 -11.53
N PHE A 103 -7.30 -19.90 -10.65
CA PHE A 103 -6.53 -18.72 -11.06
C PHE A 103 -5.07 -19.11 -11.32
N ASP A 104 -4.66 -19.07 -12.59
CA ASP A 104 -3.29 -19.41 -13.02
C ASP A 104 -2.35 -18.20 -13.08
N GLY A 105 -2.87 -16.99 -12.88
CA GLY A 105 -2.11 -15.74 -12.89
C GLY A 105 -1.23 -15.55 -11.66
N ASP A 106 -0.55 -14.41 -11.62
CA ASP A 106 0.34 -13.97 -10.53
C ASP A 106 -0.48 -13.63 -9.26
N ARG A 107 -0.45 -14.54 -8.26
CA ARG A 107 -1.18 -14.36 -6.99
C ARG A 107 -0.58 -13.26 -6.12
N VAL A 108 0.71 -13.01 -6.23
CA VAL A 108 1.33 -11.87 -5.52
C VAL A 108 0.81 -10.57 -6.11
N PHE A 109 0.72 -10.48 -7.45
CA PHE A 109 0.14 -9.31 -8.09
C PHE A 109 -1.33 -9.10 -7.72
N ALA A 110 -2.13 -10.16 -7.72
CA ALA A 110 -3.53 -10.10 -7.28
C ALA A 110 -3.65 -9.59 -5.83
N LEU A 111 -2.79 -10.08 -4.93
CA LEU A 111 -2.76 -9.62 -3.54
C LEU A 111 -2.46 -8.13 -3.43
N VAL A 112 -1.38 -7.66 -4.08
CA VAL A 112 -0.93 -6.28 -3.91
C VAL A 112 -1.81 -5.27 -4.63
N VAL A 113 -2.45 -5.67 -5.74
CA VAL A 113 -3.47 -4.86 -6.43
C VAL A 113 -4.72 -4.76 -5.56
N GLY A 114 -5.20 -5.87 -5.02
CA GLY A 114 -6.37 -5.90 -4.15
C GLY A 114 -6.16 -5.08 -2.88
N LEU A 115 -5.06 -5.33 -2.17
CA LEU A 115 -4.69 -4.60 -0.96
C LEU A 115 -4.47 -3.10 -1.25
N GLY A 116 -3.67 -2.77 -2.27
CA GLY A 116 -3.38 -1.39 -2.63
C GLY A 116 -4.61 -0.62 -3.11
N GLY A 117 -5.50 -1.28 -3.87
CA GLY A 117 -6.78 -0.70 -4.32
C GLY A 117 -7.69 -0.37 -3.15
N MET A 118 -7.87 -1.34 -2.24
CA MET A 118 -8.69 -1.18 -1.05
C MET A 118 -8.19 -0.03 -0.14
N LEU A 119 -6.87 0.06 0.07
CA LEU A 119 -6.29 1.15 0.84
C LEU A 119 -6.47 2.51 0.14
N ARG A 120 -6.30 2.57 -1.18
CA ARG A 120 -6.57 3.79 -1.96
C ARG A 120 -8.03 4.22 -1.88
N HIS A 121 -8.96 3.25 -1.96
CA HIS A 121 -10.39 3.50 -1.78
C HIS A 121 -10.68 4.12 -0.41
N ALA A 122 -10.07 3.61 0.65
CA ALA A 122 -10.24 4.12 2.00
C ALA A 122 -9.85 5.60 2.14
N TYR A 123 -8.91 6.08 1.32
CA TYR A 123 -8.51 7.49 1.22
C TYR A 123 -9.13 8.23 0.02
N GLY A 124 -10.22 7.70 -0.55
CA GLY A 124 -10.94 8.33 -1.68
C GLY A 124 -10.15 8.38 -2.98
N TYR A 125 -9.17 7.48 -3.18
CA TYR A 125 -8.23 7.44 -4.30
C TYR A 125 -7.34 8.68 -4.44
N ASN A 126 -7.31 9.53 -3.42
CA ASN A 126 -6.50 10.74 -3.41
C ASN A 126 -5.02 10.39 -3.21
N GLU A 127 -4.17 11.15 -3.88
CA GLU A 127 -2.72 11.09 -3.66
C GLU A 127 -2.29 12.02 -2.53
N GLU A 128 -3.03 13.10 -2.35
CA GLU A 128 -2.89 14.11 -1.32
C GLU A 128 -4.28 14.56 -0.88
N SER A 129 -4.43 14.93 0.39
CA SER A 129 -5.65 15.48 0.97
C SER A 129 -5.64 17.01 0.98
N PHE A 130 -6.81 17.62 0.78
CA PHE A 130 -7.01 19.07 0.81
C PHE A 130 -8.27 19.42 1.62
N LEU A 131 -8.37 20.69 2.05
CA LEU A 131 -9.39 21.26 2.94
C LEU A 131 -10.86 20.85 2.67
N PHE A 132 -11.18 20.45 1.45
CA PHE A 132 -12.55 20.06 1.05
C PHE A 132 -12.73 18.54 0.97
N ASP A 133 -11.65 17.78 1.17
CA ASP A 133 -11.72 16.32 1.18
C ASP A 133 -12.21 15.84 2.55
N SER A 134 -13.29 15.10 2.57
CA SER A 134 -13.79 14.49 3.80
C SER A 134 -13.42 13.01 3.83
N LEU A 135 -12.55 12.65 4.74
CA LEU A 135 -12.31 11.24 5.05
C LEU A 135 -13.55 10.65 5.71
N LYS A 136 -13.94 9.47 5.23
CA LYS A 136 -15.02 8.70 5.82
C LYS A 136 -14.44 7.60 6.69
N ALA A 137 -14.87 7.51 7.94
CA ALA A 137 -14.41 6.49 8.88
C ALA A 137 -14.78 5.06 8.44
N GLU A 138 -15.94 4.90 7.80
CA GLU A 138 -16.43 3.57 7.37
C GLU A 138 -15.50 2.85 6.38
N PRO A 139 -15.01 3.45 5.25
CA PRO A 139 -14.05 2.80 4.38
C PRO A 139 -12.70 2.51 5.05
N LEU A 140 -12.24 3.37 5.95
CA LEU A 140 -11.00 3.15 6.71
C LEU A 140 -11.15 1.93 7.63
N TRP A 141 -12.21 1.87 8.41
CA TRP A 141 -12.50 0.72 9.27
C TRP A 141 -12.68 -0.56 8.48
N ALA A 142 -13.44 -0.52 7.36
CA ALA A 142 -13.61 -1.68 6.48
C ALA A 142 -12.28 -2.15 5.90
N SER A 143 -11.37 -1.22 5.53
CA SER A 143 -10.05 -1.58 5.02
C SER A 143 -9.19 -2.24 6.10
N ALA A 144 -9.17 -1.75 7.33
CA ALA A 144 -8.47 -2.37 8.46
C ALA A 144 -8.94 -3.80 8.68
N HIS A 145 -10.26 -4.00 8.79
CA HIS A 145 -10.86 -5.33 8.95
C HIS A 145 -10.51 -6.27 7.79
N ASN A 146 -10.58 -5.81 6.56
CA ASN A 146 -10.23 -6.61 5.39
C ASN A 146 -8.73 -7.01 5.38
N VAL A 147 -7.83 -6.15 5.88
CA VAL A 147 -6.41 -6.51 6.06
C VAL A 147 -6.25 -7.61 7.10
N GLU A 148 -6.99 -7.56 8.21
CA GLU A 148 -7.00 -8.64 9.22
C GLU A 148 -7.47 -9.97 8.61
N VAL A 149 -8.60 -9.94 7.89
CA VAL A 149 -9.15 -11.13 7.21
C VAL A 149 -8.16 -11.68 6.19
N LEU A 150 -7.49 -10.82 5.41
CA LEU A 150 -6.45 -11.23 4.46
C LEU A 150 -5.28 -11.92 5.17
N ALA A 151 -4.75 -11.31 6.24
CA ALA A 151 -3.65 -11.88 7.02
C ALA A 151 -4.04 -13.24 7.61
N TRP A 152 -5.26 -13.37 8.14
CA TRP A 152 -5.79 -14.64 8.64
C TRP A 152 -5.92 -15.68 7.52
N LYS A 153 -6.47 -15.31 6.35
CA LYS A 153 -6.61 -16.23 5.19
C LYS A 153 -5.24 -16.71 4.69
N LEU A 154 -4.25 -15.83 4.58
CA LEU A 154 -2.90 -16.20 4.14
C LEU A 154 -2.24 -17.21 5.08
N ARG A 155 -2.54 -17.13 6.38
CA ARG A 155 -2.02 -18.04 7.39
C ARG A 155 -2.75 -19.38 7.41
N ASN A 156 -4.07 -19.37 7.30
CA ASN A 156 -4.91 -20.53 7.61
C ASN A 156 -5.45 -21.26 6.37
N ASN A 157 -5.71 -20.55 5.26
CA ASN A 157 -6.22 -21.19 4.05
C ASN A 157 -5.09 -21.93 3.33
N ARG A 158 -5.34 -23.19 3.04
CA ARG A 158 -4.40 -24.07 2.35
C ARG A 158 -5.01 -24.58 1.04
N ARG A 159 -4.13 -24.95 0.12
CA ARG A 159 -4.52 -25.73 -1.07
C ARG A 159 -4.95 -27.13 -0.65
N ASP A 160 -5.60 -27.87 -1.54
CA ASP A 160 -5.96 -29.26 -1.31
C ASP A 160 -4.73 -30.15 -1.01
N THR A 161 -3.55 -29.72 -1.46
CA THR A 161 -2.27 -30.36 -1.15
C THR A 161 -1.75 -30.09 0.27
N GLY A 162 -2.42 -29.22 1.04
CA GLY A 162 -1.97 -28.76 2.36
C GLY A 162 -0.97 -27.60 2.32
N GLU A 163 -0.47 -27.22 1.13
CA GLU A 163 0.47 -26.12 0.95
C GLU A 163 -0.21 -24.73 1.05
N PRO A 164 0.51 -23.69 1.49
CA PRO A 164 -0.03 -22.33 1.46
C PRO A 164 -0.19 -21.84 0.02
N TRP A 165 -1.16 -20.94 -0.21
CA TRP A 165 -1.34 -20.26 -1.49
C TRP A 165 -0.17 -19.35 -1.83
N LEU A 166 0.35 -18.65 -0.82
CA LEU A 166 1.56 -17.84 -0.87
C LEU A 166 2.38 -18.08 0.40
N ILE A 167 3.69 -18.15 0.23
CA ILE A 167 4.62 -18.24 1.36
C ILE A 167 4.77 -16.84 1.95
N THR A 168 4.32 -16.67 3.18
CA THR A 168 4.46 -15.44 3.95
C THR A 168 5.40 -15.65 5.13
N SER A 169 4.90 -16.13 6.24
CA SER A 169 5.67 -16.39 7.46
C SER A 169 6.14 -17.82 7.52
N GLU A 170 7.32 -18.05 8.05
CA GLU A 170 7.82 -19.38 8.38
C GLU A 170 7.76 -19.60 9.88
N TYR A 171 7.09 -20.67 10.27
CA TYR A 171 7.10 -21.22 11.63
C TYR A 171 8.03 -22.43 11.63
N ARG A 172 9.31 -22.22 11.96
CA ARG A 172 10.31 -23.30 12.07
C ARG A 172 10.82 -23.40 13.51
N GLY A 173 9.94 -23.68 14.44
CA GLY A 173 10.21 -24.22 15.79
C GLY A 173 11.07 -23.40 16.75
N VAL A 174 12.10 -22.68 16.32
CA VAL A 174 13.00 -21.91 17.22
C VAL A 174 12.99 -20.41 16.89
N THR A 175 12.70 -20.02 15.68
CA THR A 175 12.62 -18.61 15.27
C THR A 175 11.51 -18.42 14.24
N ASP A 176 10.39 -17.92 14.72
CA ASP A 176 9.28 -17.54 13.85
C ASP A 176 9.60 -16.22 13.14
N ASN A 177 9.53 -16.22 11.81
CA ASN A 177 9.67 -15.00 11.06
C ASN A 177 8.31 -14.30 10.92
N LEU A 178 7.99 -13.44 11.89
CA LEU A 178 6.73 -12.68 11.95
C LEU A 178 6.79 -11.35 11.16
N SER A 179 7.69 -11.25 10.20
CA SER A 179 7.90 -9.98 9.49
C SER A 179 6.76 -9.58 8.57
N PHE A 180 5.93 -10.53 8.11
CA PHE A 180 4.71 -10.24 7.35
C PHE A 180 3.59 -9.78 8.28
N GLU A 181 3.39 -10.46 9.41
CA GLU A 181 2.41 -10.06 10.43
C GLU A 181 2.67 -8.65 10.93
N ARG A 182 3.95 -8.26 11.07
CA ARG A 182 4.33 -6.90 11.44
C ARG A 182 3.91 -5.87 10.39
N LEU A 183 4.02 -6.19 9.09
CA LEU A 183 3.60 -5.29 8.03
C LEU A 183 2.08 -5.15 7.98
N PHE A 184 1.35 -6.27 8.07
CA PHE A 184 -0.11 -6.25 8.15
C PHE A 184 -0.59 -5.50 9.38
N GLY A 185 -0.01 -5.75 10.57
CA GLY A 185 -0.35 -5.03 11.79
C GLY A 185 -0.14 -3.51 11.68
N LYS A 186 0.93 -3.08 11.03
CA LYS A 186 1.15 -1.64 10.77
C LYS A 186 0.08 -1.05 9.84
N LEU A 187 -0.30 -1.77 8.78
CA LEU A 187 -1.35 -1.33 7.87
C LEU A 187 -2.70 -1.21 8.60
N ILE A 188 -3.05 -2.18 9.45
CA ILE A 188 -4.27 -2.15 10.27
C ILE A 188 -4.27 -0.91 11.15
N VAL A 189 -3.22 -0.72 11.96
CA VAL A 189 -3.13 0.42 12.90
C VAL A 189 -3.23 1.76 12.17
N LEU A 190 -2.60 1.91 10.99
CA LEU A 190 -2.71 3.15 10.23
C LEU A 190 -4.15 3.47 9.84
N GLN A 191 -4.97 2.47 9.47
CA GLN A 191 -6.37 2.68 9.12
C GLN A 191 -7.25 2.97 10.36
N GLU A 192 -6.94 2.36 11.50
CA GLU A 192 -7.69 2.54 12.75
C GLU A 192 -7.40 3.88 13.44
N MET A 193 -6.23 4.48 13.18
CA MET A 193 -5.82 5.74 13.80
C MET A 193 -6.39 6.99 13.11
N MET A 194 -6.96 6.85 11.91
CA MET A 194 -7.59 7.91 11.12
C MET A 194 -9.09 7.99 11.42
#